data_40ba34a10d434b5fbb9436d7f07eab3c
#
_entry.id   40ba34a10d434b5fbb9436d7f07eab3c
#
_cell.length_a   1.000
_cell.length_b   1.000
_cell.length_c   1.000
_cell.angle_alpha   90.00
_cell.angle_beta   90.00
_cell.angle_gamma   90.00
#
_symmetry.space_group_name_H-M   'P 1'
#
loop_
_entity.id
_entity.type
_entity.pdbx_description
1 polymer ?
#
loop_
_entity_poly.entity_id
_entity_poly.type
_entity_poly.pdbx_seq_one_letter_code
_entity_poly.pdbx_strand_id
1 'polypeptide(L)'
;FQADIVAFDISKDAISLASKRDGSKSIKWFVGDLENMPIRDHSVDCILDIFTPANYLEFNRVLTDSGYIVKVIPGNKHLMEFRNIAKEHLKNQEYSNENVINLFKKQYSVIYQKRVSESYEMPLEDIKIFADMTPLLFHVDKTEIDFKKLKTLTIDAEIFVGSL
;
A
#
# COMPACT_ATOMS: atom_id res chain seq x y z
N PHE A 1 14.10 7.71 19.52
CA PHE A 1 12.63 7.58 19.50
C PHE A 1 12.30 6.10 19.63
N GLN A 2 11.59 5.71 20.67
CA GLN A 2 11.16 4.34 20.88
C GLN A 2 9.65 4.29 20.68
N ALA A 3 9.19 3.53 19.69
CA ALA A 3 7.78 3.34 19.40
C ALA A 3 7.39 1.88 19.61
N ASP A 4 6.24 1.62 20.19
CA ASP A 4 5.59 0.31 20.15
C ASP A 4 4.95 0.13 18.78
N ILE A 5 5.43 -0.81 17.98
CA ILE A 5 4.98 -1.04 16.62
C ILE A 5 4.24 -2.35 16.55
N VAL A 6 3.05 -2.28 15.97
CA VAL A 6 2.23 -3.45 15.64
C VAL A 6 2.02 -3.47 14.13
N ALA A 7 2.24 -4.61 13.49
CA ALA A 7 2.03 -4.76 12.06
C ALA A 7 1.26 -6.05 11.76
N PHE A 8 0.37 -5.99 10.78
CA PHE A 8 -0.45 -7.13 10.41
C PHE A 8 -0.76 -7.17 8.92
N ASP A 9 -1.11 -8.33 8.46
CA ASP A 9 -1.61 -8.60 7.12
C ASP A 9 -2.56 -9.79 7.20
N ILE A 10 -3.48 -9.91 6.26
CA ILE A 10 -4.36 -11.07 6.15
C ILE A 10 -3.59 -12.31 5.65
N SER A 11 -2.49 -12.10 4.96
CA SER A 11 -1.61 -13.16 4.45
C SER A 11 -0.70 -13.69 5.54
N LYS A 12 -0.93 -14.94 5.95
CA LYS A 12 -0.07 -15.68 6.88
C LYS A 12 1.38 -15.78 6.37
N ASP A 13 1.55 -15.97 5.06
CA ASP A 13 2.88 -16.13 4.46
C ASP A 13 3.65 -14.81 4.47
N ALA A 14 2.98 -13.69 4.19
CA ALA A 14 3.56 -12.35 4.27
C ALA A 14 4.04 -12.05 5.71
N ILE A 15 3.22 -12.30 6.73
CA ILE A 15 3.56 -12.12 8.14
C ILE A 15 4.70 -13.05 8.57
N SER A 16 4.66 -14.33 8.16
CA SER A 16 5.75 -15.27 8.45
C SER A 16 7.09 -14.82 7.87
N LEU A 17 7.08 -14.29 6.66
CA LEU A 17 8.29 -13.77 6.00
C LEU A 17 8.78 -12.47 6.67
N ALA A 18 7.87 -11.53 6.91
CA ALA A 18 8.19 -10.24 7.52
C ALA A 18 8.77 -10.41 8.92
N SER A 19 8.14 -11.22 9.77
CA SER A 19 8.60 -11.48 11.13
C SER A 19 9.97 -12.17 11.19
N LYS A 20 10.29 -13.05 10.22
CA LYS A 20 11.61 -13.68 10.12
C LYS A 20 12.70 -12.71 9.67
N ARG A 21 12.34 -11.70 8.85
CA ARG A 21 13.26 -10.68 8.36
C ARG A 21 13.43 -9.51 9.32
N ASP A 22 12.52 -9.35 10.27
CA ASP A 22 12.63 -8.30 11.30
C ASP A 22 13.76 -8.61 12.29
N GLY A 23 14.95 -8.13 11.95
CA GLY A 23 16.14 -8.27 12.81
C GLY A 23 16.06 -7.45 14.10
N SER A 24 15.18 -6.43 14.16
CA SER A 24 15.02 -5.57 15.33
C SER A 24 14.27 -6.25 16.47
N LYS A 25 13.35 -7.18 16.13
CA LYS A 25 12.39 -7.83 17.05
C LYS A 25 11.53 -6.83 17.84
N SER A 26 11.42 -5.60 17.32
CA SER A 26 10.66 -4.51 17.96
C SER A 26 9.24 -4.42 17.46
N ILE A 27 8.90 -5.12 16.37
CA ILE A 27 7.57 -5.12 15.76
C ILE A 27 6.78 -6.35 16.23
N LYS A 28 5.57 -6.11 16.71
CA LYS A 28 4.62 -7.19 17.05
C LYS A 28 3.83 -7.54 15.79
N TRP A 29 4.19 -8.65 15.16
CA TRP A 29 3.56 -9.16 13.94
C TRP A 29 2.39 -10.08 14.26
N PHE A 30 1.24 -9.89 13.57
CA PHE A 30 0.12 -10.85 13.66
C PHE A 30 -0.61 -10.96 12.31
N VAL A 31 -1.30 -12.09 12.14
CA VAL A 31 -2.24 -12.28 11.03
C VAL A 31 -3.59 -11.73 11.46
N GLY A 32 -4.14 -10.79 10.71
CA GLY A 32 -5.39 -10.14 11.09
C GLY A 32 -6.16 -9.62 9.88
N ASP A 33 -7.44 -9.37 10.11
CA ASP A 33 -8.34 -8.77 9.15
C ASP A 33 -8.58 -7.30 9.51
N LEU A 34 -8.54 -6.45 8.50
CA LEU A 34 -8.80 -5.02 8.61
C LEU A 34 -10.27 -4.73 9.00
N GLU A 35 -11.18 -5.68 8.80
CA GLU A 35 -12.57 -5.52 9.20
C GLU A 35 -12.80 -5.65 10.70
N ASN A 36 -11.88 -6.31 11.42
CA ASN A 36 -11.99 -6.52 12.87
C ASN A 36 -10.60 -6.67 13.49
N MET A 37 -9.92 -5.54 13.67
CA MET A 37 -8.57 -5.52 14.24
C MET A 37 -8.58 -5.87 15.73
N PRO A 38 -7.76 -6.83 16.21
CA PRO A 38 -7.64 -7.17 17.62
C PRO A 38 -6.83 -6.11 18.39
N ILE A 39 -7.17 -4.86 18.22
CA ILE A 39 -6.52 -3.71 18.81
C ILE A 39 -7.57 -2.97 19.67
N ARG A 40 -7.17 -2.48 20.83
CA ARG A 40 -8.05 -1.74 21.75
C ARG A 40 -8.48 -0.43 21.13
N ASP A 41 -9.66 0.02 21.53
CA ASP A 41 -10.16 1.35 21.19
C ASP A 41 -9.21 2.42 21.75
N HIS A 42 -9.06 3.52 21.01
CA HIS A 42 -8.29 4.70 21.38
C HIS A 42 -6.88 4.40 21.93
N SER A 43 -6.15 3.46 21.31
CA SER A 43 -4.84 2.98 21.79
C SER A 43 -3.70 3.13 20.80
N VAL A 44 -3.96 3.69 19.62
CA VAL A 44 -2.97 3.85 18.55
C VAL A 44 -2.79 5.34 18.25
N ASP A 45 -1.56 5.82 18.32
CA ASP A 45 -1.25 7.22 18.03
C ASP A 45 -1.01 7.47 16.53
N CYS A 46 -0.62 6.43 15.77
CA CYS A 46 -0.37 6.57 14.35
C CYS A 46 -0.69 5.27 13.59
N ILE A 47 -1.46 5.38 12.52
CA ILE A 47 -1.70 4.29 11.57
C ILE A 47 -0.92 4.57 10.29
N LEU A 48 -0.18 3.57 9.80
CA LEU A 48 0.45 3.56 8.48
C LEU A 48 -0.36 2.64 7.57
N ASP A 49 -1.09 3.22 6.62
CA ASP A 49 -1.89 2.51 5.62
C ASP A 49 -1.25 2.72 4.24
N ILE A 50 -0.44 1.74 3.80
CA ILE A 50 0.42 1.84 2.63
C ILE A 50 -0.02 0.86 1.56
N PHE A 51 -0.55 1.37 0.42
CA PHE A 51 -1.02 0.59 -0.72
C PHE A 51 -2.07 -0.47 -0.38
N THR A 52 -2.85 -0.25 0.70
CA THR A 52 -3.89 -1.18 1.14
C THR A 52 -5.27 -0.52 1.12
N PRO A 53 -6.36 -1.29 1.08
CA PRO A 53 -7.69 -0.77 1.36
C PRO A 53 -7.75 -0.15 2.77
N ALA A 54 -8.69 0.77 3.00
CA ALA A 54 -8.91 1.39 4.30
C ALA A 54 -10.24 0.94 4.88
N ASN A 55 -10.28 0.66 6.19
CA ASN A 55 -11.50 0.58 6.98
C ASN A 55 -11.52 1.72 7.98
N TYR A 56 -12.13 2.84 7.60
CA TYR A 56 -12.12 4.05 8.44
C TYR A 56 -12.92 3.89 9.73
N LEU A 57 -13.88 2.98 9.81
CA LEU A 57 -14.58 2.68 11.07
C LEU A 57 -13.62 2.07 12.08
N GLU A 58 -12.86 1.08 11.67
CA GLU A 58 -11.85 0.44 12.51
C GLU A 58 -10.68 1.39 12.82
N PHE A 59 -10.24 2.16 11.83
CA PHE A 59 -9.18 3.15 12.06
C PHE A 59 -9.59 4.18 13.11
N ASN A 60 -10.79 4.74 13.00
CA ASN A 60 -11.31 5.72 13.97
C ASN A 60 -11.54 5.08 15.34
N ARG A 61 -11.92 3.80 15.41
CA ARG A 61 -12.08 3.07 16.69
C ARG A 61 -10.76 2.95 17.44
N VAL A 62 -9.67 2.62 16.74
CA VAL A 62 -8.38 2.35 17.40
C VAL A 62 -7.52 3.58 17.61
N LEU A 63 -7.68 4.64 16.79
CA LEU A 63 -6.94 5.90 16.93
C LEU A 63 -7.29 6.60 18.23
N THR A 64 -6.28 7.20 18.87
CA THR A 64 -6.47 8.17 19.94
C THR A 64 -7.05 9.48 19.39
N ASP A 65 -7.65 10.31 20.23
CA ASP A 65 -8.24 11.60 19.82
C ASP A 65 -7.23 12.56 19.17
N SER A 66 -5.95 12.42 19.49
CA SER A 66 -4.83 13.16 18.86
C SER A 66 -4.03 12.33 17.86
N GLY A 67 -4.56 11.18 17.45
CA GLY A 67 -3.89 10.25 16.55
C GLY A 67 -3.85 10.72 15.10
N TYR A 68 -2.91 10.18 14.36
CA TYR A 68 -2.69 10.48 12.95
C TYR A 68 -2.81 9.24 12.09
N ILE A 69 -3.25 9.44 10.85
CA ILE A 69 -3.18 8.41 9.81
C ILE A 69 -2.27 8.89 8.68
N VAL A 70 -1.34 8.04 8.29
CA VAL A 70 -0.52 8.21 7.10
C VAL A 70 -1.06 7.26 6.04
N LYS A 71 -1.78 7.82 5.07
CA LYS A 71 -2.30 7.08 3.92
C LYS A 71 -1.38 7.26 2.75
N VAL A 72 -0.90 6.14 2.19
CA VAL A 72 -0.09 6.14 0.96
C VAL A 72 -0.86 5.40 -0.12
N ILE A 73 -1.12 6.09 -1.22
CA ILE A 73 -1.83 5.54 -2.37
C ILE A 73 -0.95 5.59 -3.62
N PRO A 74 -1.15 4.69 -4.60
CA PRO A 74 -0.41 4.76 -5.85
C PRO A 74 -0.76 6.05 -6.59
N GLY A 75 0.24 6.73 -7.13
CA GLY A 75 0.04 7.85 -8.04
C GLY A 75 -0.30 7.40 -9.46
N ASN A 76 -0.57 8.35 -10.34
CA ASN A 76 -0.99 8.06 -11.72
C ASN A 76 0.13 7.43 -12.59
N LYS A 77 1.41 7.59 -12.18
CA LYS A 77 2.56 6.97 -12.85
C LYS A 77 3.02 5.67 -12.19
N HIS A 78 2.35 5.23 -11.12
CA HIS A 78 2.75 4.01 -10.42
C HIS A 78 2.66 2.79 -11.35
N LEU A 79 3.78 2.07 -11.51
CA LEU A 79 3.92 0.91 -12.41
C LEU A 79 3.42 1.19 -13.84
N MET A 80 3.71 2.40 -14.35
CA MET A 80 3.27 2.83 -15.68
C MET A 80 3.85 1.93 -16.78
N GLU A 81 5.00 1.33 -16.56
CA GLU A 81 5.63 0.40 -17.48
C GLU A 81 4.77 -0.86 -17.68
N PHE A 82 4.21 -1.40 -16.60
CA PHE A 82 3.26 -2.51 -16.70
C PHE A 82 1.97 -2.12 -17.41
N ARG A 83 1.44 -0.91 -17.13
CA ARG A 83 0.26 -0.41 -17.87
C ARG A 83 0.52 -0.29 -19.36
N ASN A 84 1.69 0.19 -19.73
CA ASN A 84 2.04 0.38 -21.13
C ASN A 84 2.22 -0.96 -21.87
N ILE A 85 2.94 -1.92 -21.26
CA ILE A 85 3.21 -3.20 -21.91
C ILE A 85 1.98 -4.13 -21.94
N ALA A 86 1.09 -4.00 -20.95
CA ALA A 86 -0.12 -4.80 -20.84
C ALA A 86 -1.39 -4.06 -21.34
N LYS A 87 -1.25 -2.91 -22.00
CA LYS A 87 -2.36 -2.01 -22.34
C LYS A 87 -3.52 -2.72 -23.05
N GLU A 88 -3.23 -3.63 -23.97
CA GLU A 88 -4.24 -4.35 -24.74
C GLU A 88 -4.99 -5.42 -23.91
N HIS A 89 -4.42 -5.83 -22.78
CA HIS A 89 -4.95 -6.86 -21.89
C HIS A 89 -5.66 -6.26 -20.65
N LEU A 90 -5.52 -4.95 -20.41
CA LEU A 90 -6.12 -4.30 -19.25
C LEU A 90 -7.59 -3.94 -19.50
N LYS A 91 -8.46 -4.32 -18.57
CA LYS A 91 -9.90 -3.95 -18.60
C LYS A 91 -10.14 -2.45 -18.46
N ASN A 92 -9.35 -1.79 -17.60
CA ASN A 92 -9.40 -0.35 -17.37
C ASN A 92 -8.06 0.27 -17.73
N GLN A 93 -8.06 1.16 -18.72
CA GLN A 93 -6.85 1.86 -19.17
C GLN A 93 -6.58 3.14 -18.35
N GLU A 94 -7.61 3.73 -17.78
CA GLU A 94 -7.50 4.91 -16.92
C GLU A 94 -7.44 4.52 -15.46
N TYR A 95 -6.50 5.12 -14.76
CA TYR A 95 -6.33 4.95 -13.32
C TYR A 95 -6.65 6.27 -12.61
N SER A 96 -7.62 6.25 -11.72
CA SER A 96 -7.97 7.40 -10.89
C SER A 96 -8.09 6.98 -9.42
N ASN A 97 -7.52 7.79 -8.54
CA ASN A 97 -7.64 7.66 -7.09
C ASN A 97 -8.61 8.69 -6.47
N GLU A 98 -9.33 9.45 -7.28
CA GLU A 98 -10.19 10.53 -6.79
C GLU A 98 -11.17 10.06 -5.72
N ASN A 99 -11.79 8.90 -5.91
CA ASN A 99 -12.72 8.36 -4.92
C ASN A 99 -12.03 8.04 -3.58
N VAL A 100 -10.82 7.48 -3.63
CA VAL A 100 -10.04 7.15 -2.42
C VAL A 100 -9.62 8.43 -1.71
N ILE A 101 -9.14 9.43 -2.46
CA ILE A 101 -8.72 10.74 -1.93
C ILE A 101 -9.91 11.47 -1.32
N ASN A 102 -11.04 11.51 -2.02
CA ASN A 102 -12.25 12.18 -1.56
C ASN A 102 -12.81 11.51 -0.29
N LEU A 103 -12.77 10.19 -0.24
CA LEU A 103 -13.20 9.45 0.94
C LEU A 103 -12.27 9.73 2.14
N PHE A 104 -10.95 9.73 1.93
CA PHE A 104 -9.99 10.10 2.97
C PHE A 104 -10.24 11.52 3.51
N LYS A 105 -10.40 12.50 2.61
CA LYS A 105 -10.65 13.91 2.96
C LYS A 105 -12.00 14.15 3.67
N LYS A 106 -12.95 13.22 3.53
CA LYS A 106 -14.21 13.27 4.27
C LYS A 106 -14.06 12.78 5.72
N GLN A 107 -13.10 11.90 5.97
CA GLN A 107 -12.88 11.29 7.28
C GLN A 107 -11.87 12.06 8.13
N TYR A 108 -10.87 12.70 7.48
CA TYR A 108 -9.74 13.32 8.16
C TYR A 108 -9.44 14.73 7.64
N SER A 109 -9.01 15.59 8.56
CA SER A 109 -8.41 16.88 8.23
C SER A 109 -7.00 16.62 7.68
N VAL A 110 -6.76 16.92 6.40
CA VAL A 110 -5.44 16.71 5.78
C VAL A 110 -4.48 17.80 6.25
N ILE A 111 -3.47 17.42 7.01
CA ILE A 111 -2.44 18.31 7.56
C ILE A 111 -1.15 18.29 6.76
N TYR A 112 -0.94 17.26 5.93
CA TYR A 112 0.23 17.16 5.05
C TYR A 112 -0.12 16.33 3.82
N GLN A 113 0.40 16.74 2.66
CA GLN A 113 0.31 15.99 1.41
C GLN A 113 1.63 16.12 0.64
N LYS A 114 2.13 15.01 0.13
CA LYS A 114 3.32 14.98 -0.73
C LYS A 114 3.20 13.88 -1.77
N ARG A 115 3.69 14.14 -2.98
CA ARG A 115 3.89 13.12 -4.01
C ARG A 115 5.37 12.80 -4.12
N VAL A 116 5.67 11.51 -4.27
CA VAL A 116 7.01 10.98 -4.53
C VAL A 116 6.90 10.10 -5.77
N SER A 117 7.79 10.32 -6.74
CA SER A 117 7.79 9.52 -7.98
C SER A 117 9.23 9.29 -8.41
N GLU A 118 9.62 8.04 -8.52
CA GLU A 118 10.97 7.64 -8.90
C GLU A 118 10.97 6.34 -9.69
N SER A 119 11.88 6.22 -10.65
CA SER A 119 12.04 5.03 -11.47
C SER A 119 13.31 4.29 -11.07
N TYR A 120 13.18 2.98 -10.84
CA TYR A 120 14.26 2.12 -10.38
C TYR A 120 14.63 1.12 -11.48
N GLU A 121 15.92 1.01 -11.78
CA GLU A 121 16.42 -0.11 -12.58
C GLU A 121 16.31 -1.41 -11.79
N MET A 122 15.76 -2.44 -12.41
CA MET A 122 15.51 -3.72 -11.75
C MET A 122 15.89 -4.89 -12.65
N PRO A 123 16.46 -5.96 -12.06
CA PRO A 123 16.62 -7.24 -12.76
C PRO A 123 15.27 -7.80 -13.22
N LEU A 124 15.28 -8.55 -14.31
CA LEU A 124 14.06 -9.18 -14.86
C LEU A 124 13.31 -10.05 -13.82
N GLU A 125 14.05 -10.69 -12.94
CA GLU A 125 13.47 -11.53 -11.86
C GLU A 125 12.64 -10.70 -10.90
N ASP A 126 13.16 -9.54 -10.47
CA ASP A 126 12.42 -8.62 -9.59
C ASP A 126 11.20 -8.01 -10.29
N ILE A 127 11.34 -7.65 -11.59
CA ILE A 127 10.20 -7.17 -12.40
C ILE A 127 9.08 -8.22 -12.44
N LYS A 128 9.40 -9.50 -12.58
CA LYS A 128 8.40 -10.57 -12.56
C LYS A 128 7.75 -10.73 -11.18
N ILE A 129 8.52 -10.62 -10.11
CA ILE A 129 7.98 -10.65 -8.74
C ILE A 129 6.98 -9.49 -8.54
N PHE A 130 7.33 -8.27 -8.96
CA PHE A 130 6.39 -7.14 -8.94
C PHE A 130 5.15 -7.39 -9.79
N ALA A 131 5.29 -8.00 -10.96
CA ALA A 131 4.16 -8.36 -11.82
C ALA A 131 3.24 -9.38 -11.16
N ASP A 132 3.77 -10.28 -10.34
CA ASP A 132 2.98 -11.27 -9.60
C ASP A 132 2.26 -10.68 -8.39
N MET A 133 2.83 -9.64 -7.78
CA MET A 133 2.27 -8.99 -6.60
C MET A 133 1.21 -7.93 -6.94
N THR A 134 1.28 -7.29 -8.11
CA THR A 134 0.41 -6.16 -8.40
C THR A 134 -1.00 -6.59 -8.83
N PRO A 135 -2.07 -6.06 -8.18
CA PRO A 135 -3.44 -6.30 -8.61
C PRO A 135 -3.70 -5.87 -10.06
N LEU A 136 -2.90 -4.96 -10.59
CA LEU A 136 -2.98 -4.50 -11.98
C LEU A 136 -2.95 -5.66 -12.98
N LEU A 137 -2.16 -6.70 -12.71
CA LEU A 137 -1.92 -7.83 -13.62
C LEU A 137 -2.55 -9.15 -13.15
N PHE A 138 -3.38 -9.17 -12.10
CA PHE A 138 -4.00 -10.42 -11.61
C PHE A 138 -4.91 -11.11 -12.62
N HIS A 139 -5.51 -10.35 -13.55
CA HIS A 139 -6.44 -10.88 -14.56
C HIS A 139 -5.83 -10.92 -15.96
N VAL A 140 -4.51 -10.73 -16.06
CA VAL A 140 -3.78 -10.72 -17.33
C VAL A 140 -3.01 -12.03 -17.48
N ASP A 141 -3.08 -12.63 -18.66
CA ASP A 141 -2.20 -13.75 -18.98
C ASP A 141 -0.76 -13.23 -19.17
N LYS A 142 0.06 -13.46 -18.15
CA LYS A 142 1.44 -12.96 -18.12
C LYS A 142 2.36 -13.64 -19.15
N THR A 143 1.93 -14.75 -19.74
CA THR A 143 2.69 -15.42 -20.81
C THR A 143 2.68 -14.65 -22.13
N GLU A 144 1.68 -13.80 -22.31
CA GLU A 144 1.54 -12.91 -23.46
C GLU A 144 2.34 -11.61 -23.32
N ILE A 145 2.93 -11.37 -22.14
CA ILE A 145 3.69 -10.14 -21.86
C ILE A 145 5.19 -10.39 -21.93
N ASP A 146 5.86 -9.65 -22.81
CA ASP A 146 7.32 -9.69 -22.91
C ASP A 146 7.99 -8.76 -21.90
N PHE A 147 8.11 -9.22 -20.65
CA PHE A 147 8.76 -8.47 -19.56
C PHE A 147 10.24 -8.16 -19.82
N LYS A 148 10.91 -8.83 -20.80
CA LYS A 148 12.31 -8.54 -21.15
C LYS A 148 12.51 -7.15 -21.73
N LYS A 149 11.43 -6.51 -22.20
CA LYS A 149 11.44 -5.14 -22.70
C LYS A 149 11.52 -4.10 -21.57
N LEU A 150 11.23 -4.51 -20.34
CA LEU A 150 11.29 -3.62 -19.19
C LEU A 150 12.67 -3.70 -18.54
N LYS A 151 13.19 -2.53 -18.16
CA LYS A 151 14.43 -2.41 -17.39
C LYS A 151 14.23 -1.61 -16.10
N THR A 152 13.15 -0.86 -16.04
CA THR A 152 12.82 0.01 -14.94
C THR A 152 11.37 -0.17 -14.53
N LEU A 153 11.06 0.10 -13.27
CA LEU A 153 9.70 0.28 -12.78
C LEU A 153 9.60 1.61 -12.04
N THR A 154 8.54 2.34 -12.31
CA THR A 154 8.24 3.61 -11.64
C THR A 154 7.38 3.36 -10.40
N ILE A 155 7.90 3.75 -9.25
CA ILE A 155 7.15 3.83 -8.00
C ILE A 155 6.69 5.27 -7.84
N ASP A 156 5.41 5.49 -7.94
CA ASP A 156 4.77 6.80 -7.80
C ASP A 156 3.72 6.70 -6.69
N ALA A 157 3.84 7.52 -5.68
CA ALA A 157 3.01 7.47 -4.49
C ALA A 157 2.55 8.87 -4.08
N GLU A 158 1.30 8.97 -3.65
CA GLU A 158 0.77 10.13 -2.96
C GLU A 158 0.61 9.81 -1.48
N ILE A 159 1.21 10.63 -0.64
CA ILE A 159 1.25 10.50 0.82
C ILE A 159 0.35 11.56 1.41
N PHE A 160 -0.60 11.16 2.21
CA PHE A 160 -1.47 12.04 2.98
C PHE A 160 -1.26 11.78 4.47
N VAL A 161 -1.18 12.83 5.25
CA VAL A 161 -1.28 12.73 6.72
C VAL A 161 -2.57 13.43 7.12
N GLY A 162 -3.41 12.70 7.84
CA GLY A 162 -4.69 13.20 8.35
C GLY A 162 -4.78 13.06 9.87
N SER A 163 -5.52 13.95 10.49
CA SER A 163 -5.95 13.89 11.89
C SER A 163 -7.47 13.81 11.97
N LEU A 164 -7.99 13.28 13.04
CA LEU A 164 -9.41 13.31 13.35
C LEU A 164 -9.92 14.73 13.54
#